data_6c5c68e20ad3cbda0b827f06193819d9
#
_entry.id   6c5c68e20ad3cbda0b827f06193819d9
#
_cell.length_a   1.000
_cell.length_b   1.000
_cell.length_c   1.000
_cell.angle_alpha   90.00
_cell.angle_beta   90.00
_cell.angle_gamma   90.00
#
_symmetry.space_group_name_H-M   'P 1'
#
loop_
_entity.id
_entity.type
_entity.pdbx_description
1 polymer ?
#
loop_
_entity_poly.entity_id
_entity_poly.type
_entity_poly.pdbx_seq_one_letter_code
_entity_poly.pdbx_strand_id
1 'polypeptide(L)'
;MECKKCKGAIPDGAPFCPWCGMRQEKPKGVKTRTNGTGTAFRRGKGWTAEVTLGYKEDGKRIKRTKDGFRTKAEAINYCAVLLETPRPKRTPLLCNYWDLYYGRQMEDLSESKRTSYKIAWNKLQAISRMPVNKITVADLQEAISSTCKTFYPARDAKQLLSNLFKLAAADGWCNKDLPAMIKLPKNNENERMPFTDEEQRLLWALYDRGDTNVYIPLIMIYTGMMTGEMLKLTVSMIDLPNREIVGVGIKTDTRKKSAVFLPDDICPVLEDAMALAGEDGRLYPMSDMAFYKRYYRALKAAGITRKLTPYSCRHTTATIHAVDEHTPPQVLQKIMRWSSTKMMDRYVHPDDSDAHEAANTMKRPDRDPENCV
;
A
#
# COMPACT_ATOMS: atom_id res chain seq x y z
N MET A 1 69.18 -6.22 -43.68
CA MET A 1 68.11 -5.56 -44.47
C MET A 1 68.70 -4.57 -45.48
N GLU A 2 67.92 -4.18 -46.52
CA GLU A 2 68.42 -3.20 -47.50
C GLU A 2 67.94 -1.77 -47.18
N CYS A 3 68.77 -0.80 -47.43
CA CYS A 3 68.43 0.63 -47.25
C CYS A 3 67.30 1.06 -48.20
N LYS A 4 66.30 1.72 -47.68
CA LYS A 4 65.12 2.19 -48.45
C LYS A 4 65.45 3.23 -49.52
N LYS A 5 66.60 3.93 -49.38
CA LYS A 5 67.08 4.97 -50.38
C LYS A 5 68.14 4.48 -51.29
N CYS A 6 69.30 3.99 -50.82
CA CYS A 6 70.41 3.66 -51.65
C CYS A 6 70.51 2.16 -52.02
N LYS A 7 69.59 1.32 -51.47
CA LYS A 7 69.55 -0.12 -51.70
C LYS A 7 70.74 -0.90 -51.20
N GLY A 8 71.74 -0.26 -50.58
CA GLY A 8 72.89 -0.92 -49.96
C GLY A 8 72.49 -1.81 -48.79
N ALA A 9 73.26 -2.92 -48.63
CA ALA A 9 72.99 -3.80 -47.46
C ALA A 9 73.40 -3.11 -46.16
N ILE A 10 72.53 -3.15 -45.21
CA ILE A 10 72.71 -2.58 -43.87
C ILE A 10 72.40 -3.61 -42.79
N PRO A 11 73.03 -3.53 -41.63
CA PRO A 11 72.72 -4.43 -40.48
C PRO A 11 71.26 -4.43 -40.17
N ASP A 12 70.74 -5.56 -39.75
CA ASP A 12 69.36 -5.66 -39.26
C ASP A 12 69.18 -4.83 -38.05
N GLY A 13 68.09 -4.00 -38.02
CA GLY A 13 67.79 -3.11 -36.95
C GLY A 13 68.54 -1.77 -36.90
N ALA A 14 69.40 -1.49 -37.89
CA ALA A 14 70.08 -0.21 -37.94
C ALA A 14 69.13 0.98 -38.14
N PRO A 15 69.13 1.96 -37.26
CA PRO A 15 68.17 3.11 -37.30
C PRO A 15 68.54 4.08 -38.43
N PHE A 16 69.78 4.06 -38.92
CA PHE A 16 70.28 4.89 -40.04
C PHE A 16 71.13 4.05 -40.97
N CYS A 17 71.12 4.38 -42.25
CA CYS A 17 72.01 3.79 -43.24
C CYS A 17 73.42 4.36 -43.11
N PRO A 18 74.46 3.51 -42.90
CA PRO A 18 75.85 3.98 -42.77
C PRO A 18 76.39 4.60 -44.06
N TRP A 19 75.80 4.28 -45.26
CA TRP A 19 76.28 4.74 -46.52
C TRP A 19 75.64 6.06 -46.97
N CYS A 20 74.34 6.29 -46.74
CA CYS A 20 73.65 7.46 -47.21
C CYS A 20 72.99 8.28 -46.11
N GLY A 21 73.17 7.94 -44.88
CA GLY A 21 72.61 8.64 -43.71
C GLY A 21 71.09 8.55 -43.51
N MET A 22 70.39 7.84 -44.46
CA MET A 22 68.94 7.78 -44.36
C MET A 22 68.44 6.97 -43.17
N ARG A 23 67.55 7.58 -42.40
CA ARG A 23 66.89 6.91 -41.30
C ARG A 23 65.97 5.80 -41.78
N GLN A 24 66.12 4.58 -41.23
CA GLN A 24 65.39 3.40 -41.69
C GLN A 24 64.12 3.16 -40.93
N GLU A 25 64.07 3.57 -39.63
CA GLU A 25 62.89 3.52 -38.83
C GLU A 25 62.29 4.89 -38.64
N LYS A 26 60.98 4.99 -38.78
CA LYS A 26 60.26 6.17 -38.29
C LYS A 26 60.28 6.13 -36.77
N PRO A 27 60.65 7.23 -36.07
CA PRO A 27 60.54 7.27 -34.61
C PRO A 27 59.12 6.92 -34.23
N LYS A 28 58.97 5.90 -33.38
CA LYS A 28 57.68 5.66 -32.71
C LYS A 28 57.34 6.97 -32.02
N GLY A 29 56.25 7.61 -32.43
CA GLY A 29 55.82 8.88 -31.84
C GLY A 29 55.76 8.70 -30.30
N VAL A 30 56.52 9.57 -29.61
CA VAL A 30 56.46 9.58 -28.13
C VAL A 30 55.02 9.91 -27.76
N LYS A 31 54.37 8.99 -27.03
CA LYS A 31 53.07 9.25 -26.48
C LYS A 31 53.21 10.38 -25.47
N THR A 32 52.81 11.57 -25.83
CA THR A 32 52.93 12.78 -25.02
C THR A 32 51.87 12.86 -23.91
N ARG A 33 51.03 11.82 -23.77
CA ARG A 33 49.94 11.79 -22.81
C ARG A 33 49.79 10.44 -22.13
N THR A 34 49.47 10.50 -20.86
CA THR A 34 49.09 9.33 -20.04
C THR A 34 47.76 8.76 -20.60
N ASN A 35 47.66 7.44 -20.73
CA ASN A 35 46.41 6.78 -21.10
C ASN A 35 45.32 7.17 -20.08
N GLY A 36 44.12 7.54 -20.57
CA GLY A 36 42.99 7.85 -19.69
C GLY A 36 42.67 9.35 -19.53
N THR A 37 43.57 10.26 -19.92
CA THR A 37 43.35 11.72 -19.76
C THR A 37 42.37 12.34 -20.76
N GLY A 38 41.89 11.57 -21.75
CA GLY A 38 40.96 12.04 -22.78
C GLY A 38 41.64 12.46 -24.07
N THR A 39 40.85 12.74 -25.11
CA THR A 39 41.29 13.14 -26.45
C THR A 39 40.49 14.33 -26.95
N ALA A 40 41.08 15.14 -27.84
CA ALA A 40 40.38 16.18 -28.56
C ALA A 40 40.57 15.97 -30.06
N PHE A 41 39.47 16.02 -30.80
CA PHE A 41 39.44 15.88 -32.25
C PHE A 41 38.57 16.97 -32.89
N ARG A 42 38.80 17.24 -34.16
CA ARG A 42 38.06 18.26 -34.90
C ARG A 42 36.73 17.72 -35.37
N ARG A 43 35.67 18.48 -35.14
CA ARG A 43 34.32 18.15 -35.60
C ARG A 43 33.68 19.40 -36.16
N GLY A 44 33.46 19.43 -37.47
CA GLY A 44 33.02 20.64 -38.18
C GLY A 44 34.02 21.80 -38.03
N LYS A 45 33.54 22.99 -37.63
CA LYS A 45 34.36 24.20 -37.47
C LYS A 45 35.04 24.29 -36.07
N GLY A 46 34.78 23.37 -35.15
CA GLY A 46 35.29 23.40 -33.77
C GLY A 46 36.01 22.14 -33.34
N TRP A 47 36.44 22.12 -32.06
CA TRP A 47 37.07 20.98 -31.41
C TRP A 47 36.11 20.35 -30.40
N THR A 48 36.22 19.00 -30.29
CA THR A 48 35.43 18.18 -29.38
C THR A 48 36.36 17.55 -28.35
N ALA A 49 36.06 17.68 -27.07
CA ALA A 49 36.69 16.92 -26.02
C ALA A 49 35.95 15.56 -25.87
N GLU A 50 36.71 14.47 -25.75
CA GLU A 50 36.18 13.12 -25.51
C GLU A 50 36.96 12.43 -24.41
N VAL A 51 36.28 11.84 -23.44
CA VAL A 51 36.86 11.00 -22.40
C VAL A 51 36.17 9.63 -22.37
N THR A 52 36.92 8.59 -22.09
CA THR A 52 36.40 7.24 -21.87
C THR A 52 36.23 7.03 -20.37
N LEU A 53 34.98 6.77 -19.94
CA LEU A 53 34.64 6.60 -18.52
C LEU A 53 34.62 5.12 -18.09
N GLY A 54 34.81 4.19 -18.99
CA GLY A 54 34.81 2.74 -18.76
C GLY A 54 34.31 1.98 -20.00
N TYR A 55 34.05 0.70 -19.79
CA TYR A 55 33.53 -0.21 -20.82
C TYR A 55 32.24 -0.83 -20.33
N LYS A 56 31.30 -1.13 -21.22
CA LYS A 56 30.12 -1.94 -20.98
C LYS A 56 30.51 -3.42 -20.93
N GLU A 57 29.60 -4.28 -20.48
CA GLU A 57 29.75 -5.74 -20.47
C GLU A 57 30.02 -6.30 -21.89
N ASP A 58 29.47 -5.65 -22.90
CA ASP A 58 29.71 -5.97 -24.35
C ASP A 58 31.03 -5.44 -24.89
N GLY A 59 31.94 -4.92 -24.06
CA GLY A 59 33.24 -4.38 -24.44
C GLY A 59 33.21 -2.99 -25.08
N LYS A 60 32.03 -2.39 -25.32
CA LYS A 60 31.92 -1.04 -25.93
C LYS A 60 32.31 0.05 -24.94
N ARG A 61 33.10 1.03 -25.42
CA ARG A 61 33.54 2.17 -24.61
C ARG A 61 32.38 3.06 -24.23
N ILE A 62 32.31 3.41 -22.95
CA ILE A 62 31.40 4.45 -22.43
C ILE A 62 32.14 5.76 -22.54
N LYS A 63 31.68 6.62 -23.44
CA LYS A 63 32.32 7.90 -23.74
C LYS A 63 31.50 9.08 -23.23
N ARG A 64 32.19 10.18 -22.96
CA ARG A 64 31.57 11.50 -22.71
C ARG A 64 32.24 12.52 -23.60
N THR A 65 31.45 13.35 -24.29
CA THR A 65 31.93 14.34 -25.25
C THR A 65 31.34 15.72 -24.94
N LYS A 66 32.11 16.76 -25.30
CA LYS A 66 31.65 18.14 -25.31
C LYS A 66 32.20 18.81 -26.53
N ASP A 67 31.35 19.39 -27.35
CA ASP A 67 31.65 20.10 -28.59
C ASP A 67 31.77 21.62 -28.36
N GLY A 68 32.27 22.32 -29.36
CA GLY A 68 32.19 23.79 -29.43
C GLY A 68 33.42 24.55 -28.94
N PHE A 69 34.56 23.86 -28.76
CA PHE A 69 35.81 24.55 -28.38
C PHE A 69 36.46 25.17 -29.63
N ARG A 70 37.07 26.37 -29.47
CA ARG A 70 37.77 27.06 -30.55
C ARG A 70 39.13 26.43 -30.85
N THR A 71 39.82 25.97 -29.81
CA THR A 71 41.17 25.40 -29.94
C THR A 71 41.21 23.96 -29.39
N LYS A 72 42.21 23.19 -29.87
CA LYS A 72 42.49 21.84 -29.39
C LYS A 72 42.90 21.86 -27.91
N ALA A 73 43.66 22.88 -27.50
CA ALA A 73 44.14 23.01 -26.13
C ALA A 73 42.96 23.19 -25.13
N GLU A 74 41.99 24.05 -25.45
CA GLU A 74 40.76 24.20 -24.65
C GLU A 74 40.01 22.90 -24.52
N ALA A 75 39.80 22.19 -25.64
CA ALA A 75 39.10 20.90 -25.60
C ALA A 75 39.81 19.86 -24.73
N ILE A 76 41.16 19.84 -24.78
CA ILE A 76 41.96 18.93 -23.98
C ILE A 76 41.89 19.29 -22.48
N ASN A 77 41.98 20.55 -22.14
CA ASN A 77 41.87 21.00 -20.75
C ASN A 77 40.48 20.67 -20.17
N TYR A 78 39.46 20.75 -21.02
CA TYR A 78 38.10 20.39 -20.61
C TYR A 78 37.91 18.89 -20.36
N CYS A 79 38.80 18.00 -20.84
CA CYS A 79 38.73 16.57 -20.54
C CYS A 79 38.81 16.27 -19.04
N ALA A 80 39.58 17.05 -18.25
CA ALA A 80 39.62 16.93 -16.79
C ALA A 80 38.25 17.19 -16.18
N VAL A 81 37.58 18.26 -16.60
CA VAL A 81 36.22 18.60 -16.16
C VAL A 81 35.22 17.47 -16.50
N LEU A 82 35.35 16.87 -17.71
CA LEU A 82 34.47 15.74 -18.11
C LEU A 82 34.72 14.48 -17.25
N LEU A 83 35.92 14.25 -16.77
CA LEU A 83 36.25 13.13 -15.89
C LEU A 83 35.72 13.38 -14.46
N GLU A 84 35.87 14.60 -13.95
CA GLU A 84 35.43 14.98 -12.60
C GLU A 84 33.91 15.15 -12.48
N THR A 85 33.25 15.54 -13.58
CA THR A 85 31.78 15.72 -13.56
C THR A 85 31.11 14.41 -13.28
N PRO A 86 30.28 14.27 -12.23
CA PRO A 86 29.52 13.06 -11.98
C PRO A 86 28.62 12.72 -13.19
N ARG A 87 28.43 11.44 -13.45
CA ARG A 87 27.43 11.04 -14.47
C ARG A 87 26.06 11.54 -14.00
N PRO A 88 25.28 12.21 -14.85
CA PRO A 88 23.90 12.47 -14.51
C PRO A 88 23.24 11.12 -14.21
N LYS A 89 22.79 10.93 -12.99
CA LYS A 89 22.02 9.74 -12.62
C LYS A 89 20.83 9.67 -13.58
N ARG A 90 20.63 8.54 -14.24
CA ARG A 90 19.41 8.33 -15.04
C ARG A 90 18.23 8.47 -14.09
N THR A 91 17.27 9.31 -14.44
CA THR A 91 16.05 9.42 -13.66
C THR A 91 15.36 8.06 -13.58
N PRO A 92 15.09 7.54 -12.40
CA PRO A 92 14.39 6.28 -12.25
C PRO A 92 12.98 6.37 -12.84
N LEU A 93 12.50 5.23 -13.32
CA LEU A 93 11.12 5.07 -13.77
C LEU A 93 10.23 4.79 -12.56
N LEU A 94 8.93 5.04 -12.67
CA LEU A 94 7.99 4.75 -11.60
C LEU A 94 7.99 3.26 -11.22
N CYS A 95 8.16 2.34 -12.18
CA CYS A 95 8.26 0.90 -11.90
C CYS A 95 9.46 0.55 -11.01
N ASN A 96 10.58 1.27 -11.07
CA ASN A 96 11.72 1.00 -10.18
C ASN A 96 11.35 1.28 -8.71
N TYR A 97 10.51 2.27 -8.43
CA TYR A 97 9.99 2.53 -7.08
C TYR A 97 8.93 1.52 -6.65
N TRP A 98 8.14 1.00 -7.59
CA TRP A 98 7.26 -0.13 -7.31
C TRP A 98 8.05 -1.36 -6.88
N ASP A 99 9.09 -1.73 -7.63
CA ASP A 99 9.92 -2.90 -7.32
C ASP A 99 10.60 -2.73 -5.93
N LEU A 100 11.10 -1.51 -5.66
CA LEU A 100 11.68 -1.18 -4.35
C LEU A 100 10.65 -1.27 -3.21
N TYR A 101 9.46 -0.70 -3.40
CA TYR A 101 8.37 -0.73 -2.43
C TYR A 101 7.89 -2.17 -2.19
N TYR A 102 7.71 -2.92 -3.27
CA TYR A 102 7.27 -4.31 -3.22
C TYR A 102 8.26 -5.20 -2.45
N GLY A 103 9.55 -5.06 -2.69
CA GLY A 103 10.57 -5.87 -2.05
C GLY A 103 10.89 -5.50 -0.60
N ARG A 104 10.57 -4.27 -0.14
CA ARG A 104 10.97 -3.80 1.20
C ARG A 104 9.81 -3.52 2.16
N GLN A 105 8.68 -3.09 1.67
CA GLN A 105 7.59 -2.59 2.51
C GLN A 105 6.30 -3.41 2.42
N MET A 106 6.18 -4.28 1.42
CA MET A 106 4.98 -5.10 1.27
C MET A 106 4.87 -6.20 2.32
N GLU A 107 5.98 -6.67 2.89
CA GLU A 107 5.99 -7.74 3.90
C GLU A 107 5.30 -7.32 5.20
N ASP A 108 5.39 -6.03 5.57
CA ASP A 108 4.76 -5.47 6.76
C ASP A 108 3.24 -5.24 6.60
N LEU A 109 2.72 -5.40 5.39
CA LEU A 109 1.31 -5.18 5.11
C LEU A 109 0.49 -6.46 5.26
N SER A 110 -0.78 -6.31 5.67
CA SER A 110 -1.73 -7.42 5.65
C SER A 110 -1.90 -7.97 4.22
N GLU A 111 -2.20 -9.26 4.08
CA GLU A 111 -2.41 -9.93 2.79
C GLU A 111 -3.46 -9.22 1.92
N SER A 112 -4.58 -8.81 2.53
CA SER A 112 -5.62 -8.02 1.85
C SER A 112 -5.07 -6.71 1.28
N LYS A 113 -4.22 -5.99 2.04
CA LYS A 113 -3.63 -4.72 1.56
C LYS A 113 -2.61 -4.96 0.47
N ARG A 114 -1.80 -6.01 0.58
CA ARG A 114 -0.89 -6.45 -0.49
C ARG A 114 -1.64 -6.71 -1.79
N THR A 115 -2.74 -7.45 -1.72
CA THR A 115 -3.61 -7.74 -2.88
C THR A 115 -4.19 -6.47 -3.47
N SER A 116 -4.72 -5.56 -2.63
CA SER A 116 -5.25 -4.26 -3.09
C SER A 116 -4.19 -3.44 -3.83
N TYR A 117 -2.96 -3.40 -3.32
CA TYR A 117 -1.88 -2.65 -3.98
C TYR A 117 -1.38 -3.31 -5.27
N LYS A 118 -1.36 -4.65 -5.37
CA LYS A 118 -1.09 -5.34 -6.64
C LYS A 118 -2.15 -5.00 -7.70
N ILE A 119 -3.42 -5.02 -7.33
CA ILE A 119 -4.52 -4.62 -8.22
C ILE A 119 -4.39 -3.14 -8.63
N ALA A 120 -4.07 -2.26 -7.67
CA ALA A 120 -3.86 -0.84 -7.94
C ALA A 120 -2.68 -0.62 -8.90
N TRP A 121 -1.56 -1.31 -8.70
CA TRP A 121 -0.39 -1.24 -9.58
C TRP A 121 -0.71 -1.67 -11.02
N ASN A 122 -1.48 -2.75 -11.18
CA ASN A 122 -1.91 -3.20 -12.51
C ASN A 122 -2.77 -2.15 -13.25
N LYS A 123 -3.49 -1.30 -12.51
CA LYS A 123 -4.26 -0.19 -13.09
C LYS A 123 -3.40 1.03 -13.46
N LEU A 124 -2.19 1.13 -12.93
CA LEU A 124 -1.26 2.25 -13.16
C LEU A 124 -0.22 1.97 -14.25
N GLN A 125 -0.40 0.91 -15.05
CA GLN A 125 0.60 0.49 -16.05
C GLN A 125 0.88 1.55 -17.12
N ALA A 126 -0.07 2.40 -17.46
CA ALA A 126 0.10 3.49 -18.42
C ALA A 126 1.25 4.45 -18.05
N ILE A 127 1.49 4.68 -16.76
CA ILE A 127 2.54 5.57 -16.24
C ILE A 127 3.76 4.84 -15.70
N SER A 128 3.73 3.51 -15.63
CA SER A 128 4.75 2.69 -14.95
C SER A 128 6.16 2.91 -15.49
N ARG A 129 6.32 3.14 -16.81
CA ARG A 129 7.61 3.37 -17.48
C ARG A 129 7.97 4.85 -17.68
N MET A 130 7.22 5.76 -17.07
CA MET A 130 7.56 7.18 -17.11
C MET A 130 8.68 7.51 -16.12
N PRO A 131 9.64 8.39 -16.48
CA PRO A 131 10.62 8.93 -15.54
C PRO A 131 9.90 9.72 -14.44
N VAL A 132 10.19 9.41 -13.18
CA VAL A 132 9.44 9.92 -12.02
C VAL A 132 9.40 11.46 -11.95
N ASN A 133 10.48 12.13 -12.38
CA ASN A 133 10.57 13.60 -12.40
C ASN A 133 9.82 14.27 -13.56
N LYS A 134 9.26 13.50 -14.48
CA LYS A 134 8.48 14.00 -15.63
C LYS A 134 6.97 13.73 -15.47
N ILE A 135 6.58 12.95 -14.47
CA ILE A 135 5.18 12.65 -14.20
C ILE A 135 4.52 13.91 -13.66
N THR A 136 3.41 14.30 -14.26
CA THR A 136 2.58 15.43 -13.85
C THR A 136 1.33 14.99 -13.09
N VAL A 137 0.66 15.93 -12.42
CA VAL A 137 -0.65 15.66 -11.78
C VAL A 137 -1.68 15.22 -12.82
N ALA A 138 -1.61 15.74 -14.04
CA ALA A 138 -2.51 15.36 -15.13
C ALA A 138 -2.33 13.88 -15.52
N ASP A 139 -1.08 13.41 -15.66
CA ASP A 139 -0.78 12.00 -15.96
C ASP A 139 -1.32 11.07 -14.85
N LEU A 140 -1.13 11.45 -13.59
CA LEU A 140 -1.63 10.69 -12.44
C LEU A 140 -3.15 10.65 -12.40
N GLN A 141 -3.80 11.80 -12.65
CA GLN A 141 -5.26 11.91 -12.68
C GLN A 141 -5.85 11.06 -13.82
N GLU A 142 -5.26 11.13 -15.01
CA GLU A 142 -5.71 10.35 -16.16
C GLU A 142 -5.56 8.84 -15.93
N ALA A 143 -4.41 8.40 -15.42
CA ALA A 143 -4.17 6.99 -15.11
C ALA A 143 -5.19 6.42 -14.12
N ILE A 144 -5.58 7.20 -13.12
CA ILE A 144 -6.61 6.78 -12.15
C ILE A 144 -8.01 6.87 -12.77
N SER A 145 -8.36 7.96 -13.42
CA SER A 145 -9.72 8.19 -13.95
C SER A 145 -10.09 7.21 -15.06
N SER A 146 -9.14 6.82 -15.89
CA SER A 146 -9.34 5.82 -16.95
C SER A 146 -9.60 4.41 -16.43
N THR A 147 -8.95 4.03 -15.33
CA THR A 147 -8.93 2.64 -14.83
C THR A 147 -9.76 2.42 -13.55
N CYS A 148 -10.01 3.46 -12.75
CA CYS A 148 -10.69 3.41 -11.47
C CYS A 148 -12.01 4.20 -11.51
N LYS A 149 -13.13 3.50 -11.73
CA LYS A 149 -14.46 4.15 -11.84
C LYS A 149 -15.14 4.43 -10.50
N THR A 150 -14.68 3.81 -9.41
CA THR A 150 -15.28 3.92 -8.08
C THR A 150 -14.26 4.41 -7.06
N PHE A 151 -14.74 4.92 -5.91
CA PHE A 151 -13.92 5.56 -4.88
C PHE A 151 -12.81 4.66 -4.33
N TYR A 152 -13.11 3.44 -3.88
CA TYR A 152 -12.15 2.59 -3.18
C TYR A 152 -10.93 2.17 -4.03
N PRO A 153 -11.11 1.67 -5.26
CA PRO A 153 -9.97 1.40 -6.15
C PRO A 153 -9.12 2.65 -6.46
N ALA A 154 -9.78 3.80 -6.66
CA ALA A 154 -9.08 5.06 -6.91
C ALA A 154 -8.29 5.53 -5.67
N ARG A 155 -8.87 5.39 -4.47
CA ARG A 155 -8.21 5.68 -3.18
C ARG A 155 -6.98 4.79 -2.98
N ASP A 156 -7.09 3.50 -3.23
CA ASP A 156 -5.97 2.57 -3.06
C ASP A 156 -4.85 2.85 -4.07
N ALA A 157 -5.19 3.21 -5.32
CA ALA A 157 -4.22 3.65 -6.33
C ALA A 157 -3.53 4.97 -5.93
N LYS A 158 -4.28 5.97 -5.47
CA LYS A 158 -3.74 7.23 -4.95
C LYS A 158 -2.80 6.98 -3.76
N GLN A 159 -3.18 6.13 -2.82
CA GLN A 159 -2.37 5.79 -1.65
C GLN A 159 -1.07 5.09 -2.05
N LEU A 160 -1.13 4.16 -3.01
CA LEU A 160 0.06 3.51 -3.55
C LEU A 160 0.99 4.53 -4.19
N LEU A 161 0.47 5.39 -5.07
CA LEU A 161 1.25 6.47 -5.69
C LEU A 161 1.91 7.37 -4.65
N SER A 162 1.18 7.77 -3.58
CA SER A 162 1.75 8.57 -2.49
C SER A 162 2.95 7.86 -1.83
N ASN A 163 2.89 6.54 -1.64
CA ASN A 163 4.00 5.78 -1.09
C ASN A 163 5.20 5.74 -2.05
N LEU A 164 4.98 5.51 -3.35
CA LEU A 164 6.04 5.49 -4.36
C LEU A 164 6.70 6.87 -4.52
N PHE A 165 5.90 7.94 -4.54
CA PHE A 165 6.42 9.31 -4.64
C PHE A 165 7.16 9.78 -3.40
N LYS A 166 6.80 9.29 -2.20
CA LYS A 166 7.58 9.50 -0.98
C LYS A 166 8.98 8.91 -1.08
N LEU A 167 9.11 7.70 -1.63
CA LEU A 167 10.42 7.10 -1.87
C LEU A 167 11.22 7.90 -2.91
N ALA A 168 10.58 8.31 -4.00
CA ALA A 168 11.22 9.12 -5.03
C ALA A 168 11.67 10.49 -4.50
N ALA A 169 10.91 11.10 -3.62
CA ALA A 169 11.25 12.35 -2.96
C ALA A 169 12.42 12.21 -1.98
N ALA A 170 12.48 11.10 -1.24
CA ALA A 170 13.62 10.78 -0.37
C ALA A 170 14.92 10.63 -1.15
N ASP A 171 14.86 10.14 -2.40
CA ASP A 171 16.01 10.04 -3.30
C ASP A 171 16.31 11.36 -4.06
N GLY A 172 15.55 12.44 -3.81
CA GLY A 172 15.76 13.75 -4.41
C GLY A 172 15.23 13.92 -5.83
N TRP A 173 14.36 13.03 -6.32
CA TRP A 173 13.80 13.09 -7.68
C TRP A 173 12.49 13.89 -7.79
N CYS A 174 11.80 14.07 -6.69
CA CYS A 174 10.52 14.80 -6.62
C CYS A 174 10.47 15.63 -5.34
N ASN A 175 10.12 16.91 -5.46
CA ASN A 175 10.03 17.84 -4.32
C ASN A 175 8.61 18.01 -3.78
N LYS A 176 7.61 17.38 -4.42
CA LYS A 176 6.17 17.56 -4.08
C LYS A 176 5.47 16.22 -4.04
N ASP A 177 4.52 16.09 -3.14
CA ASP A 177 3.58 14.99 -3.12
C ASP A 177 2.49 15.23 -4.19
N LEU A 178 2.84 14.99 -5.45
CA LEU A 178 1.91 15.13 -6.58
C LEU A 178 0.63 14.30 -6.41
N PRO A 179 0.67 13.07 -5.87
CA PRO A 179 -0.54 12.29 -5.66
C PRO A 179 -1.57 12.94 -4.71
N ALA A 180 -1.16 13.84 -3.81
CA ALA A 180 -2.09 14.53 -2.93
C ALA A 180 -3.13 15.36 -3.71
N MET A 181 -2.74 15.89 -4.88
CA MET A 181 -3.57 16.74 -5.74
C MET A 181 -4.62 15.95 -6.55
N ILE A 182 -4.57 14.63 -6.57
CA ILE A 182 -5.51 13.79 -7.33
C ILE A 182 -6.91 13.90 -6.71
N LYS A 183 -7.90 14.18 -7.54
CA LYS A 183 -9.32 14.15 -7.17
C LYS A 183 -9.87 12.73 -7.29
N LEU A 184 -10.46 12.25 -6.21
CA LEU A 184 -11.11 10.95 -6.18
C LEU A 184 -12.58 11.06 -6.64
N PRO A 185 -13.18 9.99 -7.22
CA PRO A 185 -14.61 9.89 -7.42
C PRO A 185 -15.37 10.12 -6.11
N LYS A 186 -16.62 10.55 -6.18
CA LYS A 186 -17.47 10.68 -4.99
C LYS A 186 -17.56 9.33 -4.28
N ASN A 187 -17.44 9.36 -2.96
CA ASN A 187 -17.74 8.19 -2.15
C ASN A 187 -19.25 8.09 -1.97
N ASN A 188 -19.88 7.30 -2.82
CA ASN A 188 -21.29 6.97 -2.68
C ASN A 188 -21.39 5.77 -1.72
N GLU A 189 -20.96 5.95 -0.46
CA GLU A 189 -21.26 4.95 0.56
C GLU A 189 -22.78 4.91 0.72
N ASN A 190 -23.39 3.80 0.34
CA ASN A 190 -24.72 3.48 0.82
C ASN A 190 -24.63 3.35 2.32
N GLU A 191 -25.41 4.13 3.03
CA GLU A 191 -25.53 4.04 4.48
C GLU A 191 -25.84 2.58 4.84
N ARG A 192 -25.00 2.01 5.69
CA ARG A 192 -25.17 0.62 6.09
C ARG A 192 -26.24 0.58 7.17
N MET A 193 -27.37 0.03 6.81
CA MET A 193 -28.52 -0.06 7.70
C MET A 193 -28.35 -1.20 8.72
N PRO A 194 -28.71 -0.99 9.98
CA PRO A 194 -28.84 -2.07 10.97
C PRO A 194 -30.05 -2.96 10.65
N PHE A 195 -30.10 -4.15 11.22
CA PHE A 195 -31.30 -4.97 11.25
C PHE A 195 -32.36 -4.30 12.13
N THR A 196 -33.61 -4.34 11.69
CA THR A 196 -34.74 -3.93 12.53
C THR A 196 -35.09 -5.04 13.53
N ASP A 197 -35.84 -4.70 14.58
CA ASP A 197 -36.33 -5.68 15.55
C ASP A 197 -37.21 -6.76 14.89
N GLU A 198 -37.99 -6.38 13.89
CA GLU A 198 -38.81 -7.32 13.13
C GLU A 198 -37.95 -8.31 12.35
N GLU A 199 -36.90 -7.84 11.69
CA GLU A 199 -35.98 -8.72 10.95
C GLU A 199 -35.22 -9.66 11.91
N GLN A 200 -34.87 -9.20 13.11
CA GLN A 200 -34.27 -10.04 14.14
C GLN A 200 -35.28 -11.10 14.63
N ARG A 201 -36.55 -10.74 14.87
CA ARG A 201 -37.60 -11.73 15.22
C ARG A 201 -37.78 -12.79 14.16
N LEU A 202 -37.73 -12.42 12.88
CA LEU A 202 -37.82 -13.39 11.78
C LEU A 202 -36.65 -14.39 11.79
N LEU A 203 -35.43 -13.95 12.12
CA LEU A 203 -34.27 -14.83 12.26
C LEU A 203 -34.44 -15.80 13.46
N TRP A 204 -34.90 -15.29 14.62
CA TRP A 204 -35.19 -16.12 15.77
C TRP A 204 -36.31 -17.14 15.51
N ALA A 205 -37.35 -16.76 14.82
CA ALA A 205 -38.42 -17.70 14.42
C ALA A 205 -37.93 -18.84 13.51
N LEU A 206 -36.90 -18.60 12.70
CA LEU A 206 -36.25 -19.67 11.95
C LEU A 206 -35.36 -20.55 12.81
N TYR A 207 -34.68 -19.98 13.81
CA TYR A 207 -33.92 -20.72 14.80
C TYR A 207 -34.83 -21.71 15.56
N ASP A 208 -35.97 -21.25 16.05
CA ASP A 208 -36.95 -22.06 16.74
C ASP A 208 -37.51 -23.22 15.87
N ARG A 209 -37.44 -23.08 14.54
CA ARG A 209 -37.80 -24.13 13.55
C ARG A 209 -36.64 -25.05 13.20
N GLY A 210 -35.44 -24.85 13.77
CA GLY A 210 -34.27 -25.67 13.52
C GLY A 210 -33.46 -25.31 12.27
N ASP A 211 -33.62 -24.11 11.67
CA ASP A 211 -32.79 -23.71 10.53
C ASP A 211 -31.39 -23.28 10.99
N THR A 212 -30.42 -24.14 10.77
CA THR A 212 -29.01 -23.92 11.18
C THR A 212 -28.31 -22.79 10.41
N ASN A 213 -28.87 -22.31 9.29
CA ASN A 213 -28.24 -21.19 8.54
C ASN A 213 -28.31 -19.88 9.31
N VAL A 214 -29.32 -19.71 10.17
CA VAL A 214 -29.52 -18.47 10.97
C VAL A 214 -28.50 -18.32 12.09
N TYR A 215 -27.76 -19.34 12.47
CA TYR A 215 -26.70 -19.24 13.49
C TYR A 215 -25.68 -18.16 13.11
N ILE A 216 -25.33 -18.03 11.82
CA ILE A 216 -24.38 -17.02 11.35
C ILE A 216 -24.88 -15.59 11.64
N PRO A 217 -26.03 -15.12 11.11
CA PRO A 217 -26.50 -13.76 11.36
C PRO A 217 -26.82 -13.52 12.84
N LEU A 218 -27.40 -14.46 13.57
CA LEU A 218 -27.70 -14.33 15.00
C LEU A 218 -26.40 -14.12 15.80
N ILE A 219 -25.44 -15.02 15.71
CA ILE A 219 -24.16 -14.89 16.42
C ILE A 219 -23.50 -13.55 16.08
N MET A 220 -23.50 -13.15 14.80
CA MET A 220 -22.89 -11.87 14.38
C MET A 220 -23.62 -10.65 14.91
N ILE A 221 -24.95 -10.65 15.02
CA ILE A 221 -25.74 -9.55 15.57
C ILE A 221 -25.48 -9.41 17.07
N TYR A 222 -25.48 -10.51 17.81
CA TYR A 222 -25.37 -10.50 19.26
C TYR A 222 -23.93 -10.34 19.78
N THR A 223 -22.93 -10.59 18.95
CA THR A 223 -21.50 -10.51 19.32
C THR A 223 -20.74 -9.36 18.64
N GLY A 224 -21.31 -8.78 17.58
CA GLY A 224 -20.62 -7.80 16.76
C GLY A 224 -19.36 -8.34 16.06
N MET A 225 -19.19 -9.66 15.95
CA MET A 225 -18.05 -10.28 15.29
C MET A 225 -18.04 -10.00 13.80
N MET A 226 -16.84 -9.95 13.23
CA MET A 226 -16.64 -9.83 11.78
C MET A 226 -16.55 -11.19 11.12
N THR A 227 -16.85 -11.26 9.81
CA THR A 227 -16.76 -12.50 9.01
C THR A 227 -15.44 -13.26 9.22
N GLY A 228 -14.30 -12.56 9.17
CA GLY A 228 -13.01 -13.21 9.38
C GLY A 228 -12.82 -13.78 10.79
N GLU A 229 -13.46 -13.19 11.82
CA GLU A 229 -13.45 -13.71 13.20
C GLU A 229 -14.35 -14.94 13.29
N MET A 230 -15.53 -14.92 12.66
CA MET A 230 -16.43 -16.08 12.57
C MET A 230 -15.77 -17.27 11.91
N LEU A 231 -15.05 -17.07 10.80
CA LEU A 231 -14.35 -18.14 10.08
C LEU A 231 -13.15 -18.74 10.84
N LYS A 232 -12.64 -18.03 11.83
CA LYS A 232 -11.56 -18.50 12.72
C LYS A 232 -12.06 -19.07 14.05
N LEU A 233 -13.33 -18.91 14.33
CA LEU A 233 -13.92 -19.31 15.60
C LEU A 233 -13.85 -20.83 15.77
N THR A 234 -13.22 -21.28 16.84
CA THR A 234 -13.16 -22.67 17.27
C THR A 234 -13.92 -22.90 18.57
N VAL A 235 -14.33 -24.13 18.81
CA VAL A 235 -14.97 -24.56 20.07
C VAL A 235 -14.12 -24.15 21.28
N SER A 236 -12.79 -24.33 21.19
CA SER A 236 -11.84 -24.02 22.28
C SER A 236 -11.75 -22.52 22.63
N MET A 237 -12.24 -21.63 21.78
CA MET A 237 -12.26 -20.19 22.02
C MET A 237 -13.50 -19.73 22.78
N ILE A 238 -14.52 -20.57 22.89
CA ILE A 238 -15.82 -20.25 23.46
C ILE A 238 -15.87 -20.74 24.92
N ASP A 239 -16.00 -19.80 25.84
CA ASP A 239 -16.19 -20.06 27.28
C ASP A 239 -17.62 -19.68 27.66
N LEU A 240 -18.55 -20.63 27.53
CA LEU A 240 -19.96 -20.42 27.84
C LEU A 240 -20.22 -20.15 29.31
N PRO A 241 -19.57 -20.85 30.27
CA PRO A 241 -19.71 -20.53 31.69
C PRO A 241 -19.38 -19.08 32.04
N ASN A 242 -18.32 -18.53 31.47
CA ASN A 242 -17.92 -17.13 31.64
C ASN A 242 -18.57 -16.17 30.64
N ARG A 243 -19.33 -16.70 29.68
CA ARG A 243 -19.99 -15.93 28.60
C ARG A 243 -19.05 -15.06 27.82
N GLU A 244 -17.93 -15.64 27.39
CA GLU A 244 -16.89 -14.95 26.63
C GLU A 244 -16.37 -15.80 25.46
N ILE A 245 -15.93 -15.12 24.39
CA ILE A 245 -15.10 -15.73 23.33
C ILE A 245 -13.75 -15.02 23.36
N VAL A 246 -12.68 -15.79 23.45
CA VAL A 246 -11.30 -15.27 23.55
C VAL A 246 -10.44 -15.67 22.35
N GLY A 247 -9.44 -14.85 22.02
CA GLY A 247 -8.45 -15.20 21.00
C GLY A 247 -8.91 -15.07 19.53
N VAL A 248 -10.14 -14.63 19.27
CA VAL A 248 -10.72 -14.58 17.93
C VAL A 248 -10.32 -13.35 17.12
N GLY A 249 -9.79 -12.30 17.75
CA GLY A 249 -9.47 -11.03 17.10
C GLY A 249 -8.35 -11.12 16.06
N ILE A 250 -8.51 -10.43 14.92
CA ILE A 250 -7.59 -10.54 13.78
C ILE A 250 -6.86 -9.25 13.47
N LYS A 251 -7.55 -8.11 13.50
CA LYS A 251 -7.11 -6.89 12.80
C LYS A 251 -6.15 -5.99 13.59
N THR A 252 -6.34 -5.86 14.89
CA THR A 252 -5.54 -4.98 15.76
C THR A 252 -5.16 -5.69 17.04
N ASP A 253 -4.09 -5.26 17.69
CA ASP A 253 -3.66 -5.87 18.95
C ASP A 253 -4.72 -5.72 20.05
N THR A 254 -5.46 -4.60 20.07
CA THR A 254 -6.62 -4.43 20.95
C THR A 254 -7.64 -5.55 20.73
N ARG A 255 -7.97 -5.87 19.48
CA ARG A 255 -8.94 -6.93 19.17
C ARG A 255 -8.42 -8.33 19.46
N LYS A 256 -7.14 -8.58 19.25
CA LYS A 256 -6.50 -9.89 19.54
C LYS A 256 -6.52 -10.21 21.04
N LYS A 257 -6.42 -9.18 21.89
CA LYS A 257 -6.35 -9.31 23.35
C LYS A 257 -7.71 -9.18 24.05
N SER A 258 -8.75 -8.72 23.36
CA SER A 258 -10.07 -8.47 23.96
C SER A 258 -11.00 -9.65 23.76
N ALA A 259 -11.75 -9.98 24.79
CA ALA A 259 -12.86 -10.93 24.74
C ALA A 259 -14.05 -10.36 23.96
N VAL A 260 -14.88 -11.25 23.44
CA VAL A 260 -16.24 -10.97 22.96
C VAL A 260 -17.19 -11.40 24.05
N PHE A 261 -18.02 -10.48 24.54
CA PHE A 261 -19.00 -10.77 25.59
C PHE A 261 -20.26 -11.36 24.97
N LEU A 262 -20.84 -12.37 25.63
CA LEU A 262 -22.01 -13.13 25.15
C LEU A 262 -23.23 -12.77 26.00
N PRO A 263 -24.30 -12.23 25.39
CA PRO A 263 -25.61 -12.19 26.02
C PRO A 263 -26.17 -13.60 26.30
N ASP A 264 -27.00 -13.77 27.28
CA ASP A 264 -27.56 -15.07 27.65
C ASP A 264 -28.32 -15.72 26.48
N ASP A 265 -29.11 -14.95 25.76
CA ASP A 265 -29.92 -15.43 24.63
C ASP A 265 -29.14 -16.08 23.49
N ILE A 266 -27.87 -15.71 23.31
CA ILE A 266 -27.05 -16.28 22.20
C ILE A 266 -26.32 -17.56 22.60
N CYS A 267 -26.22 -17.88 23.90
CA CYS A 267 -25.51 -19.07 24.36
C CYS A 267 -26.10 -20.36 23.80
N PRO A 268 -27.42 -20.60 23.77
CA PRO A 268 -28.00 -21.78 23.16
C PRO A 268 -27.67 -21.91 21.66
N VAL A 269 -27.69 -20.80 20.92
CA VAL A 269 -27.31 -20.81 19.48
C VAL A 269 -25.86 -21.19 19.30
N LEU A 270 -24.97 -20.78 20.20
CA LEU A 270 -23.55 -21.15 20.19
C LEU A 270 -23.37 -22.64 20.55
N GLU A 271 -24.10 -23.15 21.54
CA GLU A 271 -24.09 -24.59 21.89
C GLU A 271 -24.48 -25.45 20.70
N ASP A 272 -25.59 -25.12 20.02
CA ASP A 272 -26.03 -25.81 18.81
C ASP A 272 -25.00 -25.69 17.67
N ALA A 273 -24.37 -24.52 17.51
CA ALA A 273 -23.34 -24.32 16.51
C ALA A 273 -22.05 -25.13 16.83
N MET A 274 -21.68 -25.24 18.13
CA MET A 274 -20.54 -26.06 18.59
C MET A 274 -20.78 -27.55 18.34
N ALA A 275 -22.01 -28.03 18.51
CA ALA A 275 -22.39 -29.41 18.22
C ALA A 275 -22.21 -29.79 16.72
N LEU A 276 -22.21 -28.76 15.83
CA LEU A 276 -22.01 -28.92 14.38
C LEU A 276 -20.59 -28.56 13.93
N ALA A 277 -19.65 -28.35 14.86
CA ALA A 277 -18.27 -27.98 14.53
C ALA A 277 -17.57 -29.07 13.71
N GLY A 278 -16.64 -28.66 12.87
CA GLY A 278 -15.82 -29.57 12.09
C GLY A 278 -14.81 -30.38 12.95
N GLU A 279 -14.21 -31.37 12.38
CA GLU A 279 -13.18 -32.20 13.06
C GLU A 279 -11.98 -31.40 13.55
N ASP A 280 -11.70 -30.27 12.90
CA ASP A 280 -10.65 -29.29 13.29
C ASP A 280 -11.10 -28.33 14.39
N GLY A 281 -12.27 -28.53 14.97
CA GLY A 281 -12.87 -27.71 16.02
C GLY A 281 -13.40 -26.35 15.54
N ARG A 282 -13.35 -26.02 14.26
CA ARG A 282 -13.93 -24.77 13.73
C ARG A 282 -15.45 -24.87 13.62
N LEU A 283 -16.16 -23.83 14.05
CA LEU A 283 -17.62 -23.76 13.89
C LEU A 283 -18.01 -23.64 12.40
N TYR A 284 -17.18 -22.97 11.62
CA TYR A 284 -17.45 -22.71 10.20
C TYR A 284 -16.22 -23.06 9.35
N PRO A 285 -15.93 -24.38 9.14
CA PRO A 285 -14.80 -24.85 8.33
C PRO A 285 -15.09 -24.67 6.84
N MET A 286 -15.25 -23.43 6.39
CA MET A 286 -15.64 -23.10 5.01
C MET A 286 -14.90 -21.88 4.47
N SER A 287 -14.96 -21.67 3.15
CA SER A 287 -14.42 -20.49 2.51
C SER A 287 -15.31 -19.26 2.75
N ASP A 288 -14.73 -18.05 2.59
CA ASP A 288 -15.48 -16.77 2.65
C ASP A 288 -16.72 -16.81 1.75
N MET A 289 -16.58 -17.32 0.52
CA MET A 289 -17.68 -17.40 -0.43
C MET A 289 -18.83 -18.30 0.08
N ALA A 290 -18.51 -19.45 0.65
CA ALA A 290 -19.48 -20.38 1.21
C ALA A 290 -20.18 -19.75 2.43
N PHE A 291 -19.43 -19.02 3.26
CA PHE A 291 -19.96 -18.28 4.41
C PHE A 291 -20.98 -17.24 3.98
N TYR A 292 -20.63 -16.39 3.01
CA TYR A 292 -21.56 -15.40 2.47
C TYR A 292 -22.79 -16.03 1.85
N LYS A 293 -22.64 -17.15 1.13
CA LYS A 293 -23.77 -17.88 0.54
C LYS A 293 -24.71 -18.42 1.62
N ARG A 294 -24.17 -18.93 2.72
CA ARG A 294 -24.97 -19.43 3.86
C ARG A 294 -25.67 -18.27 4.58
N TYR A 295 -24.98 -17.17 4.83
CA TYR A 295 -25.54 -15.96 5.40
C TYR A 295 -26.75 -15.44 4.59
N TYR A 296 -26.59 -15.25 3.29
CA TYR A 296 -27.67 -14.76 2.44
C TYR A 296 -28.82 -15.78 2.26
N ARG A 297 -28.55 -17.07 2.41
CA ARG A 297 -29.59 -18.10 2.45
C ARG A 297 -30.48 -17.92 3.69
N ALA A 298 -29.90 -17.65 4.85
CA ALA A 298 -30.63 -17.34 6.08
C ALA A 298 -31.55 -16.13 5.90
N LEU A 299 -31.02 -15.01 5.37
CA LEU A 299 -31.82 -13.81 5.13
C LEU A 299 -32.99 -14.06 4.16
N LYS A 300 -32.73 -14.80 3.09
CA LYS A 300 -33.78 -15.16 2.13
C LYS A 300 -34.84 -16.06 2.76
N ALA A 301 -34.48 -17.03 3.57
CA ALA A 301 -35.41 -17.90 4.29
C ALA A 301 -36.25 -17.11 5.30
N ALA A 302 -35.68 -16.09 5.94
CA ALA A 302 -36.39 -15.16 6.82
C ALA A 302 -37.29 -14.16 6.06
N GLY A 303 -37.29 -14.13 4.73
CA GLY A 303 -38.04 -13.16 3.93
C GLY A 303 -37.47 -11.74 3.97
N ILE A 304 -36.22 -11.57 4.44
CA ILE A 304 -35.55 -10.27 4.51
C ILE A 304 -35.09 -9.88 3.12
N THR A 305 -35.68 -8.83 2.56
CA THR A 305 -35.43 -8.33 1.19
C THR A 305 -34.44 -7.17 1.15
N ARG A 306 -34.21 -6.48 2.27
CA ARG A 306 -33.24 -5.40 2.37
C ARG A 306 -31.82 -5.92 2.13
N LYS A 307 -30.97 -5.09 1.51
CA LYS A 307 -29.59 -5.44 1.22
C LYS A 307 -28.71 -5.31 2.50
N LEU A 308 -28.82 -6.29 3.38
CA LEU A 308 -28.05 -6.38 4.61
C LEU A 308 -26.83 -7.30 4.40
N THR A 309 -25.65 -6.81 4.72
CA THR A 309 -24.39 -7.56 4.63
C THR A 309 -23.99 -8.11 6.01
N PRO A 310 -23.06 -9.06 6.12
CA PRO A 310 -22.54 -9.48 7.42
C PRO A 310 -22.03 -8.32 8.29
N TYR A 311 -21.55 -7.23 7.66
CA TYR A 311 -21.16 -6.03 8.41
C TYR A 311 -22.38 -5.28 9.00
N SER A 312 -23.57 -5.43 8.41
CA SER A 312 -24.82 -4.88 8.98
C SER A 312 -25.14 -5.49 10.36
N CYS A 313 -24.78 -6.75 10.60
CA CYS A 313 -24.90 -7.36 11.93
C CYS A 313 -24.12 -6.56 12.98
N ARG A 314 -22.86 -6.23 12.70
CA ARG A 314 -22.04 -5.43 13.60
C ARG A 314 -22.56 -3.99 13.75
N HIS A 315 -23.15 -3.42 12.69
CA HIS A 315 -23.86 -2.14 12.79
C HIS A 315 -25.05 -2.24 13.75
N THR A 316 -25.82 -3.33 13.69
CA THR A 316 -26.93 -3.59 14.60
C THR A 316 -26.46 -3.62 16.04
N THR A 317 -25.42 -4.42 16.35
CA THR A 317 -24.81 -4.45 17.69
C THR A 317 -24.44 -3.05 18.17
N ALA A 318 -23.73 -2.30 17.33
CA ALA A 318 -23.28 -0.95 17.69
C ALA A 318 -24.45 0.01 17.89
N THR A 319 -25.49 -0.04 17.05
CA THR A 319 -26.67 0.82 17.16
C THR A 319 -27.47 0.51 18.39
N ILE A 320 -27.73 -0.77 18.69
CA ILE A 320 -28.48 -1.18 19.91
C ILE A 320 -27.79 -0.62 21.17
N HIS A 321 -26.48 -0.84 21.29
CA HIS A 321 -25.75 -0.34 22.47
C HIS A 321 -25.53 1.17 22.47
N ALA A 322 -25.57 1.83 21.33
CA ALA A 322 -25.39 3.28 21.23
C ALA A 322 -26.64 4.08 21.66
N VAL A 323 -27.83 3.49 21.48
CA VAL A 323 -29.11 4.10 21.91
C VAL A 323 -29.56 3.61 23.30
N ASP A 324 -28.85 2.65 23.89
CA ASP A 324 -29.11 2.18 25.25
C ASP A 324 -28.49 3.13 26.26
N GLU A 325 -29.33 3.83 26.99
CA GLU A 325 -28.96 4.79 28.05
C GLU A 325 -28.09 4.18 29.15
N HIS A 326 -28.13 2.84 29.33
CA HIS A 326 -27.35 2.11 30.33
C HIS A 326 -25.97 1.67 29.82
N THR A 327 -25.64 1.93 28.54
CA THR A 327 -24.34 1.57 27.96
C THR A 327 -23.42 2.78 27.85
N PRO A 328 -22.55 3.06 28.84
CA PRO A 328 -21.59 4.16 28.75
C PRO A 328 -20.68 4.02 27.54
N PRO A 329 -20.20 5.13 26.96
CA PRO A 329 -19.33 5.14 25.79
C PRO A 329 -18.09 4.23 25.88
N GLN A 330 -17.46 4.14 27.05
CA GLN A 330 -16.30 3.28 27.28
C GLN A 330 -16.66 1.79 27.26
N VAL A 331 -17.89 1.45 27.74
CA VAL A 331 -18.41 0.08 27.69
C VAL A 331 -18.71 -0.30 26.26
N LEU A 332 -19.37 0.57 25.48
CA LEU A 332 -19.60 0.36 24.06
C LEU A 332 -18.29 0.18 23.29
N GLN A 333 -17.28 1.01 23.56
CA GLN A 333 -15.94 0.84 22.97
C GLN A 333 -15.36 -0.55 23.28
N LYS A 334 -15.53 -1.04 24.52
CA LYS A 334 -15.05 -2.36 24.94
C LYS A 334 -15.82 -3.49 24.26
N ILE A 335 -17.15 -3.44 24.23
CA ILE A 335 -18.02 -4.43 23.56
C ILE A 335 -17.65 -4.52 22.07
N MET A 336 -17.56 -3.38 21.41
CA MET A 336 -17.24 -3.31 19.98
C MET A 336 -15.75 -3.54 19.69
N ARG A 337 -14.91 -3.63 20.71
CA ARG A 337 -13.46 -3.81 20.60
C ARG A 337 -12.82 -2.78 19.65
N TRP A 338 -13.24 -1.51 19.81
CA TRP A 338 -12.68 -0.39 19.05
C TRP A 338 -11.39 0.12 19.69
N SER A 339 -10.41 0.48 18.87
CA SER A 339 -9.16 1.09 19.33
C SER A 339 -9.30 2.56 19.74
N SER A 340 -10.43 3.19 19.39
CA SER A 340 -10.69 4.62 19.63
C SER A 340 -12.19 4.89 19.72
N THR A 341 -12.58 5.87 20.51
CA THR A 341 -13.95 6.37 20.63
C THR A 341 -14.47 7.06 19.37
N LYS A 342 -13.59 7.53 18.48
CA LYS A 342 -13.99 8.16 17.20
C LYS A 342 -14.92 7.31 16.32
N MET A 343 -14.96 6.00 16.55
CA MET A 343 -15.90 5.13 15.85
C MET A 343 -17.34 5.30 16.32
N MET A 344 -17.55 5.89 17.50
CA MET A 344 -18.86 6.17 18.07
C MET A 344 -19.56 7.31 17.35
N ASP A 345 -18.83 8.28 16.81
CA ASP A 345 -19.37 9.44 16.07
C ASP A 345 -20.32 9.04 14.92
N ARG A 346 -20.34 7.77 14.55
CA ARG A 346 -21.26 7.20 13.55
C ARG A 346 -22.59 6.74 14.11
N TYR A 347 -22.69 6.56 15.42
CA TYR A 347 -23.83 5.92 16.10
C TYR A 347 -24.45 6.80 17.15
N VAL A 348 -23.69 7.68 17.78
CA VAL A 348 -24.13 8.57 18.85
C VAL A 348 -24.06 9.99 18.30
N HIS A 349 -25.21 10.62 18.18
CA HIS A 349 -25.38 12.00 17.73
C HIS A 349 -26.16 12.76 18.83
N PRO A 350 -25.50 13.10 19.98
CA PRO A 350 -26.16 13.81 21.07
C PRO A 350 -26.63 15.18 20.57
N ASP A 351 -27.83 15.55 20.94
CA ASP A 351 -28.38 16.87 20.68
C ASP A 351 -28.30 17.78 21.94
N ASP A 352 -28.80 19.01 21.81
CA ASP A 352 -28.80 19.96 22.92
C ASP A 352 -29.71 19.51 24.10
N SER A 353 -30.74 18.71 23.81
CA SER A 353 -31.67 18.18 24.84
C SER A 353 -30.94 17.14 25.68
N ASP A 354 -30.15 16.24 25.06
CA ASP A 354 -29.32 15.26 25.75
C ASP A 354 -28.31 15.96 26.69
N ALA A 355 -27.72 17.07 26.20
CA ALA A 355 -26.76 17.84 26.97
C ALA A 355 -27.44 18.54 28.18
N HIS A 356 -28.66 19.05 28.03
CA HIS A 356 -29.44 19.64 29.11
C HIS A 356 -29.85 18.61 30.17
N GLU A 357 -30.25 17.42 29.74
CA GLU A 357 -30.61 16.33 30.66
C GLU A 357 -29.39 15.86 31.45
N ALA A 358 -28.26 15.65 30.80
CA ALA A 358 -26.98 15.33 31.43
C ALA A 358 -26.56 16.43 32.44
N ALA A 359 -26.71 17.70 32.09
CA ALA A 359 -26.41 18.80 33.01
C ALA A 359 -27.31 18.79 34.27
N ASN A 360 -28.57 18.40 34.14
CA ASN A 360 -29.52 18.32 35.27
C ASN A 360 -29.22 17.19 36.25
N THR A 361 -28.32 16.27 35.94
CA THR A 361 -27.83 15.26 36.90
C THR A 361 -26.95 15.87 37.99
N MET A 362 -26.37 17.06 37.75
CA MET A 362 -25.62 17.81 38.76
C MET A 362 -26.57 18.47 39.75
N LYS A 363 -26.77 17.82 40.91
CA LYS A 363 -27.61 18.33 42.00
C LYS A 363 -26.75 18.96 43.09
N ARG A 364 -27.32 19.98 43.76
CA ARG A 364 -26.71 20.57 44.97
C ARG A 364 -26.67 19.52 46.08
N PRO A 365 -25.51 19.23 46.69
CA PRO A 365 -25.37 18.15 47.69
C PRO A 365 -26.27 18.26 48.91
N ASP A 366 -26.62 19.50 49.31
CA ASP A 366 -27.35 19.77 50.53
C ASP A 366 -28.85 20.02 50.32
N ARG A 367 -29.37 19.76 49.12
CA ARG A 367 -30.79 20.00 48.84
C ARG A 367 -31.58 18.73 49.09
N ASP A 368 -32.22 18.69 50.24
CA ASP A 368 -33.17 17.63 50.58
C ASP A 368 -34.38 17.73 49.61
N PRO A 369 -34.72 16.66 48.84
CA PRO A 369 -35.81 16.71 47.86
C PRO A 369 -37.18 17.02 48.49
N GLU A 370 -37.36 16.82 49.81
CA GLU A 370 -38.62 17.04 50.52
C GLU A 370 -38.87 18.50 50.93
N ASN A 371 -37.91 19.42 50.74
CA ASN A 371 -38.03 20.82 51.15
C ASN A 371 -38.24 21.82 50.01
N CYS A 372 -38.76 21.40 48.86
CA CYS A 372 -39.23 22.30 47.80
C CYS A 372 -40.73 22.46 47.94
N VAL A 373 -41.16 23.46 48.70
CA VAL A 373 -42.50 24.02 48.68
C VAL A 373 -42.53 25.22 47.74
#